data_c94cad02fc965f2f93e8d49c0092c6ae
#
_entry.id   c94cad02fc965f2f93e8d49c0092c6ae
#
_cell.length_a   1.000
_cell.length_b   1.000
_cell.length_c   1.000
_cell.angle_alpha   90.00
_cell.angle_beta   90.00
_cell.angle_gamma   90.00
#
_symmetry.space_group_name_H-M   'P 1'
#
loop_
_entity.id
_entity.type
_entity.pdbx_description
1 polymer ?
#
loop_
_entity_poly.entity_id
_entity_poly.type
_entity_poly.pdbx_seq_one_letter_code
_entity_poly.pdbx_strand_id
1 'polypeptide(L)'
;MNLLILGGTIFLGRYLVEAALARGHQVTLFNRGQHSPELYPGVEKLRGDRDGGLAALRGRRWDAVVDTSGYLPRVVRASAELLADAVGHYTFISSISVYPHFRVMGQDESAPVGTLDDPTVEEVTGESYGPLKALCEQAAEQALPGRTLIVRPGLIVGPHDYSDRFTYWVRRVAQGGELLAPSHPGWRTQIIDVRDLAEWTLRMVERQQAGVYNATGPDYVLTFGDILDTCRMVSDSDARFTWVSEEFLVENGVTPWVELPLWIPQSDPDMLGFSDISCAKAIAAGLVFRDLAATVRDTLGWDATRADTTEPPARALQPRAGLAPEREVELLRAWHNRK
;
A
#
# COMPACT_ATOMS: atom_id res chain seq x y z
N MET A 1 22.60 1.76 -12.53
CA MET A 1 21.88 0.65 -13.19
C MET A 1 20.88 1.23 -14.17
N ASN A 2 20.55 0.46 -15.19
CA ASN A 2 19.43 0.73 -16.09
C ASN A 2 18.20 0.00 -15.53
N LEU A 3 17.20 0.72 -15.05
CA LEU A 3 16.01 0.17 -14.41
C LEU A 3 14.78 0.35 -15.28
N LEU A 4 14.00 -0.73 -15.44
CA LEU A 4 12.66 -0.66 -15.99
C LEU A 4 11.65 -0.63 -14.85
N ILE A 5 10.71 0.32 -14.87
CA ILE A 5 9.58 0.35 -13.92
C ILE A 5 8.29 0.16 -14.72
N LEU A 6 7.58 -0.94 -14.44
CA LEU A 6 6.25 -1.16 -14.97
C LEU A 6 5.24 -0.38 -14.10
N GLY A 7 4.78 0.76 -14.63
CA GLY A 7 4.02 1.76 -13.90
C GLY A 7 4.77 3.08 -13.73
N GLY A 8 5.08 3.48 -12.49
CA GLY A 8 6.02 4.56 -12.16
C GLY A 8 5.42 5.96 -11.98
N THR A 9 4.13 6.18 -12.24
CA THR A 9 3.53 7.54 -12.14
C THR A 9 2.47 7.69 -11.04
N ILE A 10 2.20 6.63 -10.29
CA ILE A 10 1.21 6.62 -9.21
C ILE A 10 1.87 6.14 -7.93
N PHE A 11 1.64 6.82 -6.83
CA PHE A 11 2.00 6.49 -5.44
C PHE A 11 3.38 5.83 -5.31
N LEU A 12 3.46 4.54 -4.87
CA LEU A 12 4.75 3.84 -4.71
C LEU A 12 5.63 3.93 -5.95
N GLY A 13 5.04 3.82 -7.14
CA GLY A 13 5.77 3.92 -8.40
C GLY A 13 6.50 5.26 -8.55
N ARG A 14 5.91 6.38 -8.11
CA ARG A 14 6.55 7.69 -8.13
C ARG A 14 7.81 7.71 -7.26
N TYR A 15 7.69 7.24 -6.02
CA TYR A 15 8.81 7.24 -5.08
C TYR A 15 9.93 6.29 -5.48
N LEU A 16 9.62 5.19 -6.15
CA LEU A 16 10.63 4.32 -6.77
C LEU A 16 11.39 5.05 -7.87
N VAL A 17 10.70 5.80 -8.73
CA VAL A 17 11.35 6.63 -9.76
C VAL A 17 12.22 7.68 -9.12
N GLU A 18 11.71 8.44 -8.17
CA GLU A 18 12.42 9.51 -7.47
C GLU A 18 13.66 8.99 -6.74
N ALA A 19 13.52 7.89 -6.00
CA ALA A 19 14.66 7.25 -5.32
C ALA A 19 15.71 6.73 -6.30
N ALA A 20 15.29 6.14 -7.44
CA ALA A 20 16.21 5.65 -8.46
C ALA A 20 16.98 6.80 -9.12
N LEU A 21 16.31 7.89 -9.49
CA LEU A 21 16.94 9.07 -10.07
C LEU A 21 17.90 9.75 -9.08
N ALA A 22 17.52 9.89 -7.81
CA ALA A 22 18.36 10.46 -6.76
C ALA A 22 19.67 9.67 -6.54
N ARG A 23 19.65 8.35 -6.84
CA ARG A 23 20.82 7.46 -6.79
C ARG A 23 21.60 7.38 -8.09
N GLY A 24 21.23 8.18 -9.11
CA GLY A 24 21.92 8.23 -10.41
C GLY A 24 21.63 7.04 -11.32
N HIS A 25 20.53 6.31 -11.10
CA HIS A 25 20.10 5.26 -12.02
C HIS A 25 19.45 5.83 -13.28
N GLN A 26 19.61 5.15 -14.40
CA GLN A 26 18.83 5.40 -15.59
C GLN A 26 17.50 4.66 -15.49
N VAL A 27 16.39 5.39 -15.63
CA VAL A 27 15.05 4.83 -15.47
C VAL A 27 14.33 4.87 -16.81
N THR A 28 13.71 3.75 -17.15
CA THR A 28 12.73 3.64 -18.23
C THR A 28 11.38 3.28 -17.61
N LEU A 29 10.33 4.00 -17.96
CA LEU A 29 8.96 3.71 -17.55
C LEU A 29 8.22 2.96 -18.66
N PHE A 30 7.41 1.97 -18.29
CA PHE A 30 6.46 1.36 -19.19
C PHE A 30 5.05 1.45 -18.60
N ASN A 31 4.18 2.21 -19.27
CA ASN A 31 2.80 2.41 -18.86
C ASN A 31 1.94 2.92 -20.03
N ARG A 32 0.62 3.02 -19.82
CA ARG A 32 -0.34 3.51 -20.81
C ARG A 32 -0.32 5.02 -21.03
N GLY A 33 0.35 5.79 -20.16
CA GLY A 33 0.39 7.25 -20.23
C GLY A 33 -0.89 7.96 -19.81
N GLN A 34 -1.78 7.28 -19.08
CA GLN A 34 -3.09 7.81 -18.67
C GLN A 34 -3.05 8.64 -17.39
N HIS A 35 -2.03 8.44 -16.55
CA HIS A 35 -1.90 9.12 -15.26
C HIS A 35 -0.59 9.90 -15.23
N SER A 36 -0.70 11.22 -15.02
CA SER A 36 0.42 12.16 -14.89
C SER A 36 1.54 11.90 -15.92
N PRO A 37 1.23 11.93 -17.23
CA PRO A 37 2.19 11.62 -18.29
C PRO A 37 3.33 12.63 -18.37
N GLU A 38 3.15 13.82 -17.80
CA GLU A 38 4.12 14.92 -17.72
C GLU A 38 5.22 14.71 -16.70
N LEU A 39 4.99 13.86 -15.68
CA LEU A 39 5.98 13.59 -14.64
C LEU A 39 7.28 13.07 -15.24
N TYR A 40 8.41 13.53 -14.69
CA TYR A 40 9.76 13.09 -15.07
C TYR A 40 10.08 13.30 -16.56
N PRO A 41 10.12 14.56 -17.05
CA PRO A 41 10.30 14.83 -18.48
C PRO A 41 11.63 14.28 -19.05
N GLY A 42 12.65 14.11 -18.22
CA GLY A 42 13.94 13.52 -18.61
C GLY A 42 14.01 11.99 -18.59
N VAL A 43 12.92 11.30 -18.20
CA VAL A 43 12.86 9.84 -18.12
C VAL A 43 12.27 9.26 -19.39
N GLU A 44 12.91 8.24 -19.95
CA GLU A 44 12.37 7.51 -21.10
C GLU A 44 11.01 6.87 -20.75
N LYS A 45 10.02 7.05 -21.59
CA LYS A 45 8.65 6.55 -21.41
C LYS A 45 8.24 5.69 -22.60
N LEU A 46 8.24 4.39 -22.40
CA LEU A 46 7.70 3.43 -23.33
C LEU A 46 6.19 3.31 -23.11
N ARG A 47 5.41 3.42 -24.18
CA ARG A 47 3.95 3.37 -24.10
C ARG A 47 3.42 2.02 -24.57
N GLY A 48 2.52 1.46 -23.79
CA GLY A 48 1.84 0.21 -24.09
C GLY A 48 0.94 -0.23 -22.95
N ASP A 49 0.03 -1.14 -23.27
CA ASP A 49 -0.75 -1.84 -22.27
C ASP A 49 -0.03 -3.14 -21.89
N ARG A 50 0.03 -3.46 -20.61
CA ARG A 50 0.58 -4.74 -20.16
C ARG A 50 -0.21 -5.93 -20.68
N ASP A 51 -1.50 -5.73 -20.89
CA ASP A 51 -2.37 -6.75 -21.46
C ASP A 51 -2.28 -6.72 -23.00
N GLY A 52 -1.34 -7.50 -23.53
CA GLY A 52 -1.14 -7.70 -24.97
C GLY A 52 -0.28 -6.66 -25.68
N GLY A 53 -0.01 -5.49 -25.08
CA GLY A 53 0.69 -4.37 -25.72
C GLY A 53 2.17 -4.24 -25.37
N LEU A 54 2.93 -5.34 -25.22
CA LEU A 54 4.32 -5.36 -24.75
C LEU A 54 5.37 -5.10 -25.84
N ALA A 55 4.99 -4.74 -27.07
CA ALA A 55 5.90 -4.61 -28.21
C ALA A 55 7.06 -3.65 -27.95
N ALA A 56 6.83 -2.54 -27.23
CA ALA A 56 7.85 -1.55 -26.92
C ALA A 56 9.00 -2.06 -26.02
N LEU A 57 8.79 -3.18 -25.33
CA LEU A 57 9.82 -3.82 -24.49
C LEU A 57 10.71 -4.79 -25.26
N ARG A 58 10.30 -5.25 -26.45
CA ARG A 58 11.03 -6.27 -27.22
C ARG A 58 12.39 -5.77 -27.69
N GLY A 59 13.41 -6.65 -27.60
CA GLY A 59 14.77 -6.38 -28.05
C GLY A 59 15.57 -5.40 -27.18
N ARG A 60 15.02 -4.97 -26.05
CA ARG A 60 15.66 -4.10 -25.06
C ARG A 60 16.22 -4.90 -23.90
N ARG A 61 17.14 -4.31 -23.14
CA ARG A 61 17.75 -4.90 -21.94
C ARG A 61 17.86 -3.86 -20.83
N TRP A 62 17.66 -4.33 -19.61
CA TRP A 62 17.84 -3.57 -18.37
C TRP A 62 18.58 -4.42 -17.35
N ASP A 63 19.17 -3.78 -16.33
CA ASP A 63 19.78 -4.52 -15.22
C ASP A 63 18.72 -5.16 -14.34
N ALA A 64 17.63 -4.44 -14.10
CA ALA A 64 16.50 -4.94 -13.30
C ALA A 64 15.16 -4.32 -13.73
N VAL A 65 14.07 -4.99 -13.37
CA VAL A 65 12.70 -4.48 -13.49
C VAL A 65 12.01 -4.44 -12.13
N VAL A 66 11.22 -3.38 -11.90
CA VAL A 66 10.31 -3.27 -10.76
C VAL A 66 8.87 -3.18 -11.27
N ASP A 67 8.08 -4.18 -10.92
CA ASP A 67 6.68 -4.31 -11.31
C ASP A 67 5.75 -3.82 -10.20
N THR A 68 5.18 -2.63 -10.38
CA THR A 68 4.27 -2.00 -9.41
C THR A 68 2.79 -2.16 -9.77
N SER A 69 2.45 -2.84 -10.85
CA SER A 69 1.11 -2.79 -11.43
C SER A 69 0.54 -4.15 -11.87
N GLY A 70 1.05 -5.25 -11.31
CA GLY A 70 0.56 -6.61 -11.59
C GLY A 70 -0.63 -6.99 -10.71
N TYR A 71 -1.78 -7.26 -11.35
CA TYR A 71 -3.01 -7.70 -10.69
C TYR A 71 -3.52 -9.05 -11.18
N LEU A 72 -3.22 -9.39 -12.43
CA LEU A 72 -3.64 -10.64 -13.07
C LEU A 72 -2.44 -11.53 -13.39
N PRO A 73 -2.48 -12.82 -13.01
CA PRO A 73 -1.35 -13.74 -13.20
C PRO A 73 -0.91 -13.87 -14.66
N ARG A 74 -1.86 -13.91 -15.59
CA ARG A 74 -1.62 -13.97 -17.03
C ARG A 74 -0.80 -12.77 -17.52
N VAL A 75 -1.16 -11.56 -17.04
CA VAL A 75 -0.51 -10.30 -17.44
C VAL A 75 0.90 -10.20 -16.86
N VAL A 76 1.07 -10.63 -15.59
CA VAL A 76 2.39 -10.68 -14.95
C VAL A 76 3.27 -11.71 -15.66
N ARG A 77 2.75 -12.91 -15.93
CA ARG A 77 3.47 -13.98 -16.68
C ARG A 77 3.97 -13.47 -18.01
N ALA A 78 3.10 -12.89 -18.85
CA ALA A 78 3.46 -12.40 -20.17
C ALA A 78 4.60 -11.36 -20.13
N SER A 79 4.59 -10.45 -19.16
CA SER A 79 5.68 -9.48 -19.02
C SER A 79 6.95 -10.10 -18.42
N ALA A 80 6.83 -10.99 -17.43
CA ALA A 80 7.97 -11.63 -16.80
C ALA A 80 8.71 -12.57 -17.77
N GLU A 81 7.99 -13.39 -18.53
CA GLU A 81 8.56 -14.26 -19.57
C GLU A 81 9.25 -13.46 -20.69
N LEU A 82 8.61 -12.36 -21.15
CA LEU A 82 9.23 -11.49 -22.16
C LEU A 82 10.55 -10.89 -21.66
N LEU A 83 10.65 -10.59 -20.37
CA LEU A 83 11.79 -9.92 -19.75
C LEU A 83 12.83 -10.92 -19.20
N ALA A 84 12.54 -12.22 -19.14
CA ALA A 84 13.38 -13.22 -18.48
C ALA A 84 14.85 -13.25 -18.96
N ASP A 85 15.08 -13.06 -20.27
CA ASP A 85 16.41 -12.97 -20.88
C ASP A 85 16.90 -11.53 -21.05
N ALA A 86 16.08 -10.55 -20.67
CA ALA A 86 16.33 -9.13 -20.86
C ALA A 86 16.74 -8.41 -19.57
N VAL A 87 16.54 -9.04 -18.39
CA VAL A 87 16.88 -8.46 -17.08
C VAL A 87 17.63 -9.47 -16.21
N GLY A 88 18.50 -8.96 -15.34
CA GLY A 88 19.17 -9.75 -14.32
C GLY A 88 18.30 -10.03 -13.09
N HIS A 89 17.35 -9.16 -12.78
CA HIS A 89 16.55 -9.21 -11.57
C HIS A 89 15.11 -8.70 -11.81
N TYR A 90 14.12 -9.35 -11.17
CA TYR A 90 12.72 -8.96 -11.24
C TYR A 90 12.17 -8.71 -9.85
N THR A 91 11.62 -7.53 -9.59
CA THR A 91 10.93 -7.20 -8.35
C THR A 91 9.44 -7.10 -8.62
N PHE A 92 8.67 -7.87 -7.87
CA PHE A 92 7.21 -7.81 -7.92
C PHE A 92 6.65 -7.20 -6.63
N ILE A 93 5.88 -6.11 -6.75
CA ILE A 93 5.17 -5.52 -5.61
C ILE A 93 3.85 -6.27 -5.44
N SER A 94 3.80 -7.12 -4.43
CA SER A 94 2.67 -7.92 -4.01
C SER A 94 1.84 -7.20 -2.91
N SER A 95 1.35 -7.93 -1.92
CA SER A 95 0.58 -7.43 -0.76
C SER A 95 0.57 -8.48 0.34
N ILE A 96 0.45 -8.06 1.61
CA ILE A 96 0.11 -8.98 2.71
C ILE A 96 -1.28 -9.63 2.52
N SER A 97 -2.14 -9.06 1.69
CA SER A 97 -3.46 -9.64 1.36
C SER A 97 -3.37 -11.00 0.66
N VAL A 98 -2.17 -11.46 0.27
CA VAL A 98 -1.97 -12.84 -0.20
C VAL A 98 -2.30 -13.88 0.87
N TYR A 99 -2.24 -13.52 2.14
CA TYR A 99 -2.62 -14.41 3.23
C TYR A 99 -4.15 -14.53 3.32
N PRO A 100 -4.68 -15.76 3.39
CA PRO A 100 -6.13 -15.97 3.37
C PRO A 100 -6.82 -15.52 4.67
N HIS A 101 -6.06 -15.42 5.74
CA HIS A 101 -6.50 -14.95 7.06
C HIS A 101 -5.30 -14.52 7.91
N PHE A 102 -5.57 -13.79 8.99
CA PHE A 102 -4.58 -13.27 9.94
C PHE A 102 -4.89 -13.76 11.38
N ARG A 103 -5.18 -15.04 11.52
CA ARG A 103 -5.54 -15.66 12.83
C ARG A 103 -4.37 -15.70 13.81
N VAL A 104 -3.16 -15.70 13.30
CA VAL A 104 -1.94 -15.85 14.09
C VAL A 104 -1.19 -14.53 14.13
N MET A 105 -0.89 -14.06 15.33
CA MET A 105 -0.03 -12.90 15.54
C MET A 105 1.41 -13.24 15.17
N GLY A 106 2.14 -12.27 14.61
CA GLY A 106 3.52 -12.48 14.19
C GLY A 106 3.66 -13.36 12.93
N GLN A 107 2.60 -13.48 12.13
CA GLN A 107 2.63 -14.25 10.89
C GLN A 107 3.72 -13.74 9.94
N ASP A 108 4.58 -14.65 9.46
CA ASP A 108 5.70 -14.35 8.58
C ASP A 108 5.50 -14.91 7.16
N GLU A 109 6.55 -14.82 6.34
CA GLU A 109 6.53 -15.22 4.93
C GLU A 109 6.39 -16.74 4.69
N SER A 110 6.53 -17.56 5.72
CA SER A 110 6.34 -19.02 5.65
C SER A 110 4.86 -19.43 5.70
N ALA A 111 3.97 -18.50 6.07
CA ALA A 111 2.55 -18.77 6.14
C ALA A 111 1.96 -19.07 4.75
N PRO A 112 0.96 -19.96 4.67
CA PRO A 112 0.33 -20.30 3.41
C PRO A 112 -0.37 -19.08 2.80
N VAL A 113 -0.36 -19.00 1.47
CA VAL A 113 -1.06 -17.97 0.71
C VAL A 113 -2.42 -18.46 0.23
N GLY A 114 -3.34 -17.52 -0.03
CA GLY A 114 -4.67 -17.81 -0.55
C GLY A 114 -4.63 -18.44 -1.94
N THR A 115 -5.64 -19.23 -2.22
CA THR A 115 -5.85 -19.91 -3.51
C THR A 115 -7.23 -19.57 -4.07
N LEU A 116 -7.42 -19.75 -5.36
CA LEU A 116 -8.70 -19.68 -6.04
C LEU A 116 -9.14 -21.10 -6.44
N ASP A 117 -10.42 -21.40 -6.26
CA ASP A 117 -11.01 -22.65 -6.75
C ASP A 117 -10.97 -22.70 -8.28
N ASP A 118 -11.22 -21.55 -8.92
CA ASP A 118 -11.06 -21.37 -10.36
C ASP A 118 -9.88 -20.43 -10.65
N PRO A 119 -8.74 -20.97 -11.13
CA PRO A 119 -7.55 -20.15 -11.43
C PRO A 119 -7.70 -19.25 -12.66
N THR A 120 -8.83 -19.33 -13.38
CA THR A 120 -9.12 -18.50 -14.56
C THR A 120 -9.85 -17.20 -14.21
N VAL A 121 -10.19 -16.99 -12.92
CA VAL A 121 -10.82 -15.74 -12.44
C VAL A 121 -9.90 -14.55 -12.72
N GLU A 122 -10.43 -13.53 -13.40
CA GLU A 122 -9.75 -12.27 -13.71
C GLU A 122 -10.45 -11.05 -13.09
N GLU A 123 -11.60 -11.23 -12.46
CA GLU A 123 -12.26 -10.16 -11.75
C GLU A 123 -11.55 -9.90 -10.41
N VAL A 124 -11.09 -8.66 -10.22
CA VAL A 124 -10.41 -8.24 -9.00
C VAL A 124 -11.44 -7.67 -8.02
N THR A 125 -11.80 -8.47 -7.03
CA THR A 125 -12.70 -8.11 -5.92
C THR A 125 -11.93 -8.10 -4.60
N GLY A 126 -12.59 -7.76 -3.47
CA GLY A 126 -11.98 -7.90 -2.15
C GLY A 126 -11.55 -9.33 -1.83
N GLU A 127 -12.30 -10.33 -2.30
CA GLU A 127 -12.05 -11.75 -2.05
C GLU A 127 -10.97 -12.32 -2.99
N SER A 128 -11.00 -11.96 -4.29
CA SER A 128 -10.08 -12.49 -5.29
C SER A 128 -8.72 -11.80 -5.31
N TYR A 129 -8.62 -10.57 -4.80
CA TYR A 129 -7.39 -9.76 -4.87
C TYR A 129 -6.17 -10.47 -4.27
N GLY A 130 -6.30 -10.99 -3.06
CA GLY A 130 -5.20 -11.69 -2.37
C GLY A 130 -4.73 -12.93 -3.12
N PRO A 131 -5.61 -13.89 -3.42
CA PRO A 131 -5.28 -15.06 -4.22
C PRO A 131 -4.71 -14.74 -5.60
N LEU A 132 -5.24 -13.72 -6.31
CA LEU A 132 -4.70 -13.27 -7.59
C LEU A 132 -3.27 -12.74 -7.44
N LYS A 133 -2.98 -11.98 -6.38
CA LYS A 133 -1.61 -11.51 -6.08
C LYS A 133 -0.67 -12.69 -5.81
N ALA A 134 -1.12 -13.71 -5.08
CA ALA A 134 -0.33 -14.92 -4.83
C ALA A 134 0.00 -15.68 -6.15
N LEU A 135 -0.95 -15.77 -7.05
CA LEU A 135 -0.74 -16.35 -8.39
C LEU A 135 0.21 -15.47 -9.25
N CYS A 136 0.17 -14.15 -9.09
CA CYS A 136 1.14 -13.25 -9.72
C CYS A 136 2.57 -13.46 -9.21
N GLU A 137 2.75 -13.67 -7.89
CA GLU A 137 4.04 -14.01 -7.29
C GLU A 137 4.62 -15.29 -7.93
N GLN A 138 3.79 -16.33 -8.04
CA GLN A 138 4.17 -17.60 -8.66
C GLN A 138 4.54 -17.42 -10.14
N ALA A 139 3.77 -16.61 -10.88
CA ALA A 139 4.04 -16.36 -12.30
C ALA A 139 5.39 -15.63 -12.50
N ALA A 140 5.73 -14.68 -11.65
CA ALA A 140 7.00 -13.97 -11.69
C ALA A 140 8.18 -14.92 -11.34
N GLU A 141 8.07 -15.69 -10.25
CA GLU A 141 9.12 -16.64 -9.83
C GLU A 141 9.32 -17.77 -10.86
N GLN A 142 8.27 -18.27 -11.48
CA GLN A 142 8.37 -19.28 -12.53
C GLN A 142 9.10 -18.78 -13.78
N ALA A 143 8.91 -17.49 -14.12
CA ALA A 143 9.59 -16.89 -15.28
C ALA A 143 11.06 -16.59 -15.01
N LEU A 144 11.42 -16.20 -13.79
CA LEU A 144 12.79 -15.83 -13.38
C LEU A 144 13.19 -16.56 -12.07
N PRO A 145 13.36 -17.90 -12.09
CA PRO A 145 13.64 -18.65 -10.87
C PRO A 145 14.90 -18.17 -10.17
N GLY A 146 14.78 -17.90 -8.85
CA GLY A 146 15.89 -17.45 -8.00
C GLY A 146 16.40 -16.03 -8.28
N ARG A 147 15.75 -15.29 -9.18
CA ARG A 147 16.05 -13.87 -9.51
C ARG A 147 14.90 -12.93 -9.22
N THR A 148 13.88 -13.41 -8.49
CA THR A 148 12.68 -12.64 -8.20
C THR A 148 12.67 -12.19 -6.74
N LEU A 149 12.50 -10.90 -6.52
CA LEU A 149 12.16 -10.30 -5.23
C LEU A 149 10.64 -10.08 -5.18
N ILE A 150 10.00 -10.66 -4.20
CA ILE A 150 8.58 -10.46 -3.92
C ILE A 150 8.45 -9.62 -2.67
N VAL A 151 7.90 -8.44 -2.81
CA VAL A 151 7.64 -7.52 -1.71
C VAL A 151 6.15 -7.58 -1.38
N ARG A 152 5.79 -7.93 -0.15
CA ARG A 152 4.42 -7.96 0.38
C ARG A 152 4.21 -6.78 1.33
N PRO A 153 3.89 -5.58 0.84
CA PRO A 153 3.63 -4.45 1.71
C PRO A 153 2.30 -4.62 2.45
N GLY A 154 2.26 -4.06 3.66
CA GLY A 154 1.03 -3.76 4.38
C GLY A 154 0.36 -2.49 3.86
N LEU A 155 -0.29 -1.73 4.75
CA LEU A 155 -0.85 -0.44 4.37
C LEU A 155 0.26 0.57 4.09
N ILE A 156 0.41 0.93 2.82
CA ILE A 156 1.33 1.97 2.38
C ILE A 156 0.67 3.32 2.63
N VAL A 157 1.40 4.24 3.29
CA VAL A 157 0.90 5.56 3.67
C VAL A 157 1.86 6.67 3.24
N GLY A 158 1.39 7.91 3.26
CA GLY A 158 2.23 9.06 2.94
C GLY A 158 1.67 9.92 1.81
N PRO A 159 2.42 10.94 1.37
CA PRO A 159 2.00 11.82 0.30
C PRO A 159 1.70 11.05 -0.99
N HIS A 160 0.72 11.52 -1.75
CA HIS A 160 0.23 10.91 -2.99
C HIS A 160 -0.53 9.57 -2.82
N ASP A 161 -0.92 9.21 -1.59
CA ASP A 161 -1.87 8.12 -1.37
C ASP A 161 -3.25 8.50 -1.90
N TYR A 162 -3.68 7.81 -2.96
CA TYR A 162 -4.97 8.05 -3.59
C TYR A 162 -6.14 7.38 -2.85
N SER A 163 -5.85 6.47 -1.90
CA SER A 163 -6.87 5.74 -1.14
C SER A 163 -7.47 6.57 -0.01
N ASP A 164 -6.75 7.57 0.44
CA ASP A 164 -7.04 8.43 1.59
C ASP A 164 -7.12 7.71 2.95
N ARG A 165 -6.77 6.43 3.04
CA ARG A 165 -6.94 5.66 4.29
C ARG A 165 -6.19 6.23 5.47
N PHE A 166 -4.96 6.70 5.27
CA PHE A 166 -4.20 7.40 6.30
C PHE A 166 -4.46 8.90 6.27
N THR A 167 -4.52 9.46 5.07
CA THR A 167 -4.73 10.90 4.85
C THR A 167 -6.03 11.41 5.48
N TYR A 168 -7.09 10.58 5.51
CA TYR A 168 -8.33 10.89 6.21
C TYR A 168 -8.08 11.27 7.66
N TRP A 169 -7.32 10.49 8.42
CA TRP A 169 -7.05 10.76 9.82
C TRP A 169 -6.21 12.01 9.99
N VAL A 170 -5.17 12.18 9.17
CA VAL A 170 -4.32 13.38 9.19
C VAL A 170 -5.14 14.65 8.95
N ARG A 171 -6.00 14.64 7.94
CA ARG A 171 -6.89 15.77 7.60
C ARG A 171 -7.95 16.00 8.67
N ARG A 172 -8.62 14.93 9.12
CA ARG A 172 -9.73 15.04 10.08
C ARG A 172 -9.25 15.58 11.43
N VAL A 173 -8.10 15.12 11.92
CA VAL A 173 -7.50 15.62 13.15
C VAL A 173 -7.07 17.08 13.00
N ALA A 174 -6.49 17.47 11.87
CA ALA A 174 -6.08 18.84 11.60
C ALA A 174 -7.27 19.84 11.60
N GLN A 175 -8.48 19.39 11.29
CA GLN A 175 -9.70 20.20 11.37
C GLN A 175 -10.11 20.55 12.81
N GLY A 176 -9.58 19.83 13.82
CA GLY A 176 -9.89 20.07 15.23
C GLY A 176 -11.28 19.63 15.66
N GLY A 177 -11.69 20.11 16.84
CA GLY A 177 -12.97 19.81 17.46
C GLY A 177 -13.10 18.37 17.92
N GLU A 178 -14.33 17.93 18.15
CA GLU A 178 -14.62 16.54 18.53
C GLU A 178 -14.64 15.64 17.29
N LEU A 179 -13.97 14.49 17.38
CA LEU A 179 -13.98 13.48 16.33
C LEU A 179 -14.17 12.06 16.90
N LEU A 180 -14.81 11.22 16.11
CA LEU A 180 -15.06 9.83 16.45
C LEU A 180 -13.80 9.00 16.19
N ALA A 181 -13.33 8.30 17.25
CA ALA A 181 -12.22 7.36 17.19
C ALA A 181 -12.70 5.93 17.50
N PRO A 182 -12.31 4.91 16.72
CA PRO A 182 -12.80 3.56 16.91
C PRO A 182 -12.12 2.83 18.07
N SER A 183 -12.88 1.99 18.76
CA SER A 183 -12.42 1.04 19.79
C SER A 183 -11.74 1.72 20.97
N HIS A 184 -10.43 1.75 21.03
CA HIS A 184 -9.64 2.33 22.14
C HIS A 184 -8.24 2.75 21.66
N PRO A 185 -7.57 3.69 22.37
CA PRO A 185 -6.28 4.22 21.91
C PRO A 185 -5.16 3.19 21.78
N GLY A 186 -5.20 2.12 22.58
CA GLY A 186 -4.22 1.04 22.53
C GLY A 186 -4.41 0.04 21.37
N TRP A 187 -5.33 0.32 20.45
CA TRP A 187 -5.54 -0.51 19.26
C TRP A 187 -4.27 -0.57 18.41
N ARG A 188 -3.75 -1.77 18.15
CA ARG A 188 -2.57 -1.94 17.31
C ARG A 188 -2.87 -1.68 15.84
N THR A 189 -1.92 -1.08 15.14
CA THR A 189 -1.97 -0.88 13.70
C THR A 189 -0.58 -1.04 13.10
N GLN A 190 -0.51 -1.33 11.80
CA GLN A 190 0.74 -1.36 11.04
C GLN A 190 0.60 -0.53 9.78
N ILE A 191 1.62 0.29 9.52
CA ILE A 191 1.73 1.12 8.32
C ILE A 191 3.17 1.12 7.83
N ILE A 192 3.38 1.43 6.56
CA ILE A 192 4.70 1.70 6.02
C ILE A 192 4.67 2.98 5.18
N ASP A 193 5.58 3.92 5.47
CA ASP A 193 5.72 5.11 4.63
C ASP A 193 6.20 4.69 3.24
N VAL A 194 5.56 5.24 2.24
CA VAL A 194 5.82 4.93 0.83
C VAL A 194 7.28 5.16 0.42
N ARG A 195 7.95 6.13 1.05
CA ARG A 195 9.35 6.47 0.80
C ARG A 195 10.29 5.42 1.38
N ASP A 196 9.99 4.94 2.60
CA ASP A 196 10.80 3.90 3.25
C ASP A 196 10.71 2.59 2.47
N LEU A 197 9.50 2.25 2.02
CA LEU A 197 9.26 1.11 1.15
C LEU A 197 10.01 1.23 -0.18
N ALA A 198 9.92 2.40 -0.83
CA ALA A 198 10.58 2.64 -2.12
C ALA A 198 12.10 2.57 -2.01
N GLU A 199 12.68 3.25 -1.02
CA GLU A 199 14.12 3.28 -0.78
C GLU A 199 14.67 1.90 -0.41
N TRP A 200 13.96 1.15 0.44
CA TRP A 200 14.37 -0.20 0.80
C TRP A 200 14.25 -1.14 -0.40
N THR A 201 13.14 -1.10 -1.14
CA THR A 201 12.95 -1.91 -2.34
C THR A 201 14.09 -1.66 -3.34
N LEU A 202 14.46 -0.41 -3.56
CA LEU A 202 15.55 -0.08 -4.47
C LEU A 202 16.91 -0.63 -3.99
N ARG A 203 17.21 -0.55 -2.67
CA ARG A 203 18.42 -1.19 -2.11
C ARG A 203 18.44 -2.70 -2.32
N MET A 204 17.29 -3.36 -2.22
CA MET A 204 17.16 -4.79 -2.50
C MET A 204 17.41 -5.10 -3.98
N VAL A 205 16.90 -4.27 -4.89
CA VAL A 205 17.16 -4.35 -6.34
C VAL A 205 18.65 -4.18 -6.65
N GLU A 206 19.30 -3.17 -6.07
CA GLU A 206 20.74 -2.91 -6.25
C GLU A 206 21.62 -4.09 -5.83
N ARG A 207 21.19 -4.81 -4.79
CA ARG A 207 21.86 -6.01 -4.28
C ARG A 207 21.41 -7.30 -4.97
N GLN A 208 20.49 -7.21 -5.91
CA GLN A 208 19.87 -8.36 -6.59
C GLN A 208 19.34 -9.41 -5.59
N GLN A 209 18.75 -8.96 -4.50
CA GLN A 209 18.18 -9.85 -3.48
C GLN A 209 16.91 -10.52 -3.98
N ALA A 210 16.89 -11.84 -3.89
CA ALA A 210 15.71 -12.64 -4.23
C ALA A 210 14.97 -13.12 -2.97
N GLY A 211 13.74 -13.60 -3.18
CA GLY A 211 12.90 -14.18 -2.13
C GLY A 211 11.72 -13.30 -1.76
N VAL A 212 10.93 -13.76 -0.79
CA VAL A 212 9.69 -13.12 -0.33
C VAL A 212 9.96 -12.35 0.94
N TYR A 213 9.41 -11.15 1.05
CA TYR A 213 9.57 -10.27 2.21
C TYR A 213 8.25 -9.54 2.52
N ASN A 214 7.77 -9.68 3.76
CA ASN A 214 6.74 -8.79 4.29
C ASN A 214 7.36 -7.43 4.58
N ALA A 215 6.75 -6.38 4.06
CA ALA A 215 7.25 -5.01 4.19
C ALA A 215 6.16 -4.11 4.77
N THR A 216 5.99 -4.17 6.08
CA THR A 216 5.09 -3.34 6.87
C THR A 216 5.82 -2.93 8.17
N GLY A 217 5.18 -2.23 9.07
CA GLY A 217 5.83 -1.82 10.30
C GLY A 217 5.03 -0.83 11.13
N PRO A 218 5.68 -0.06 11.96
CA PRO A 218 7.14 0.04 12.19
C PRO A 218 7.71 -1.16 12.98
N ASP A 219 8.98 -1.05 13.39
CA ASP A 219 9.69 -2.05 14.20
C ASP A 219 9.37 -1.96 15.71
N TYR A 220 8.39 -1.16 16.06
CA TYR A 220 7.84 -1.01 17.40
C TYR A 220 6.30 -1.16 17.35
N VAL A 221 5.69 -1.34 18.51
CA VAL A 221 4.23 -1.40 18.60
C VAL A 221 3.65 -0.01 18.36
N LEU A 222 3.00 0.16 17.22
CA LEU A 222 2.26 1.37 16.87
C LEU A 222 0.79 1.18 17.22
N THR A 223 0.21 2.15 17.92
CA THR A 223 -1.21 2.16 18.27
C THR A 223 -1.98 3.21 17.49
N PHE A 224 -3.29 3.05 17.44
CA PHE A 224 -4.16 4.03 16.82
C PHE A 224 -4.12 5.38 17.57
N GLY A 225 -4.00 5.30 18.91
CA GLY A 225 -3.76 6.48 19.76
C GLY A 225 -2.50 7.23 19.36
N ASP A 226 -1.39 6.51 19.12
CA ASP A 226 -0.13 7.14 18.70
C ASP A 226 -0.29 7.89 17.36
N ILE A 227 -1.05 7.33 16.42
CA ILE A 227 -1.33 7.99 15.13
C ILE A 227 -2.12 9.28 15.36
N LEU A 228 -3.24 9.22 16.10
CA LEU A 228 -4.11 10.39 16.32
C LEU A 228 -3.41 11.47 17.13
N ASP A 229 -2.68 11.10 18.19
CA ASP A 229 -1.91 12.04 19.01
C ASP A 229 -0.78 12.69 18.19
N THR A 230 -0.09 11.93 17.33
CA THR A 230 0.92 12.49 16.43
C THR A 230 0.29 13.44 15.40
N CYS A 231 -0.87 13.11 14.85
CA CYS A 231 -1.61 14.02 13.95
C CYS A 231 -1.97 15.32 14.66
N ARG A 232 -2.49 15.24 15.90
CA ARG A 232 -2.85 16.41 16.70
C ARG A 232 -1.64 17.29 17.01
N MET A 233 -0.53 16.67 17.42
CA MET A 233 0.73 17.38 17.71
C MET A 233 1.27 18.09 16.47
N VAL A 234 1.32 17.40 15.32
CA VAL A 234 1.89 17.95 14.08
C VAL A 234 1.03 19.07 13.50
N SER A 235 -0.29 18.95 13.59
CA SER A 235 -1.23 19.97 13.07
C SER A 235 -1.52 21.12 14.05
N ASP A 236 -1.03 21.01 15.30
CA ASP A 236 -1.31 21.97 16.40
C ASP A 236 -2.83 22.20 16.56
N SER A 237 -3.63 21.13 16.41
CA SER A 237 -5.09 21.23 16.47
C SER A 237 -5.64 20.99 17.88
N ASP A 238 -6.87 21.50 18.13
CA ASP A 238 -7.62 21.28 19.37
C ASP A 238 -8.45 19.98 19.35
N ALA A 239 -8.12 19.04 18.51
CA ALA A 239 -8.83 17.78 18.31
C ALA A 239 -9.02 17.01 19.63
N ARG A 240 -10.25 16.55 19.88
CA ARG A 240 -10.64 15.72 21.02
C ARG A 240 -11.21 14.41 20.51
N PHE A 241 -10.63 13.29 20.94
CA PHE A 241 -10.99 11.96 20.48
C PHE A 241 -12.08 11.36 21.35
N THR A 242 -13.25 11.12 20.77
CA THR A 242 -14.34 10.36 21.43
C THR A 242 -14.22 8.90 20.97
N TRP A 243 -13.64 8.08 21.85
CA TRP A 243 -13.46 6.65 21.60
C TRP A 243 -14.79 5.94 21.77
N VAL A 244 -15.23 5.27 20.73
CA VAL A 244 -16.51 4.53 20.72
C VAL A 244 -16.25 3.04 20.61
N SER A 245 -17.06 2.23 21.31
CA SER A 245 -16.84 0.79 21.33
C SER A 245 -17.11 0.14 19.96
N GLU A 246 -16.48 -1.00 19.74
CA GLU A 246 -16.66 -1.79 18.52
C GLU A 246 -18.12 -2.19 18.32
N GLU A 247 -18.78 -2.61 19.40
CA GLU A 247 -20.20 -3.01 19.36
C GLU A 247 -21.07 -1.87 18.85
N PHE A 248 -20.81 -0.64 19.32
CA PHE A 248 -21.54 0.54 18.85
C PHE A 248 -21.35 0.75 17.34
N LEU A 249 -20.11 0.66 16.85
CA LEU A 249 -19.81 0.85 15.44
C LEU A 249 -20.52 -0.21 14.57
N VAL A 250 -20.46 -1.46 14.98
CA VAL A 250 -21.13 -2.58 14.29
C VAL A 250 -22.65 -2.39 14.31
N GLU A 251 -23.26 -2.08 15.47
CA GLU A 251 -24.69 -1.84 15.60
C GLU A 251 -25.20 -0.69 14.74
N ASN A 252 -24.37 0.31 14.51
CA ASN A 252 -24.70 1.45 13.66
C ASN A 252 -24.28 1.26 12.19
N GLY A 253 -23.87 0.04 11.80
CA GLY A 253 -23.55 -0.31 10.42
C GLY A 253 -22.34 0.44 9.85
N VAL A 254 -21.37 0.83 10.70
CA VAL A 254 -20.14 1.48 10.24
C VAL A 254 -19.26 0.47 9.53
N THR A 255 -18.89 0.77 8.30
CA THR A 255 -18.10 -0.12 7.46
C THR A 255 -16.62 -0.05 7.85
N PRO A 256 -16.02 -1.14 8.39
CA PRO A 256 -14.59 -1.20 8.67
C PRO A 256 -13.76 -0.92 7.42
N TRP A 257 -12.56 -0.37 7.59
CA TRP A 257 -11.60 -0.10 6.52
C TRP A 257 -12.03 0.92 5.46
N VAL A 258 -13.32 1.22 5.34
CA VAL A 258 -13.90 2.18 4.38
C VAL A 258 -14.31 3.47 5.08
N GLU A 259 -15.32 3.42 5.98
CA GLU A 259 -15.76 4.61 6.73
C GLU A 259 -14.80 4.96 7.85
N LEU A 260 -14.27 3.96 8.56
CA LEU A 260 -13.19 4.15 9.54
C LEU A 260 -11.94 3.39 9.07
N PRO A 261 -11.11 4.03 8.24
CA PRO A 261 -9.89 3.41 7.75
C PRO A 261 -8.94 3.06 8.89
N LEU A 262 -8.12 2.04 8.72
CA LEU A 262 -7.24 1.41 9.70
C LEU A 262 -7.96 0.65 10.82
N TRP A 263 -9.27 0.81 10.99
CA TRP A 263 -10.02 0.04 11.96
C TRP A 263 -10.53 -1.26 11.35
N ILE A 264 -10.28 -2.35 12.06
CA ILE A 264 -10.77 -3.71 11.77
C ILE A 264 -11.32 -4.27 13.07
N PRO A 265 -12.56 -4.80 13.12
CA PRO A 265 -13.14 -5.36 14.33
C PRO A 265 -12.30 -6.52 14.90
N GLN A 266 -12.09 -6.53 16.22
CA GLN A 266 -11.44 -7.65 16.91
C GLN A 266 -12.38 -8.85 17.07
N SER A 267 -13.68 -8.63 16.92
CA SER A 267 -14.67 -9.69 16.85
C SER A 267 -14.50 -10.60 15.63
N ASP A 268 -13.74 -10.17 14.62
CA ASP A 268 -13.39 -11.02 13.48
C ASP A 268 -12.14 -11.86 13.80
N PRO A 269 -12.29 -13.17 14.10
CA PRO A 269 -11.15 -14.02 14.47
C PRO A 269 -10.17 -14.24 13.34
N ASP A 270 -10.56 -13.99 12.09
CA ASP A 270 -9.71 -14.13 10.93
C ASP A 270 -8.76 -12.93 10.75
N MET A 271 -9.00 -11.84 11.48
CA MET A 271 -8.26 -10.58 11.35
C MET A 271 -7.42 -10.20 12.59
N LEU A 272 -7.38 -11.03 13.64
CA LEU A 272 -6.70 -10.74 14.91
C LEU A 272 -5.23 -10.33 14.76
N GLY A 273 -4.50 -10.97 13.87
CA GLY A 273 -3.07 -10.70 13.60
C GLY A 273 -2.82 -9.75 12.43
N PHE A 274 -3.86 -9.13 11.85
CA PHE A 274 -3.69 -8.26 10.68
C PHE A 274 -2.74 -7.09 10.94
N SER A 275 -2.75 -6.55 12.13
CA SER A 275 -1.87 -5.46 12.57
C SER A 275 -0.63 -5.96 13.35
N ASP A 276 -0.25 -7.22 13.15
CA ASP A 276 0.92 -7.85 13.82
C ASP A 276 1.65 -8.82 12.87
N ILE A 277 1.75 -8.46 11.61
CA ILE A 277 2.53 -9.20 10.61
C ILE A 277 4.02 -9.03 10.89
N SER A 278 4.76 -10.13 10.91
CA SER A 278 6.21 -10.10 11.08
C SER A 278 6.90 -9.51 9.84
N CYS A 279 7.68 -8.45 10.05
CA CYS A 279 8.58 -7.88 9.05
C CYS A 279 10.06 -8.04 9.44
N ALA A 280 10.35 -8.96 10.37
CA ALA A 280 11.70 -9.20 10.89
C ALA A 280 12.71 -9.49 9.78
N LYS A 281 12.31 -10.24 8.75
CA LYS A 281 13.14 -10.55 7.59
C LYS A 281 13.51 -9.29 6.77
N ALA A 282 12.56 -8.39 6.54
CA ALA A 282 12.81 -7.14 5.84
C ALA A 282 13.69 -6.18 6.66
N ILE A 283 13.47 -6.11 7.99
CA ILE A 283 14.31 -5.34 8.91
C ILE A 283 15.75 -5.87 8.90
N ALA A 284 15.95 -7.19 8.98
CA ALA A 284 17.26 -7.81 8.86
C ALA A 284 17.93 -7.54 7.50
N ALA A 285 17.13 -7.34 6.45
CA ALA A 285 17.58 -6.93 5.12
C ALA A 285 17.73 -5.41 4.96
N GLY A 286 17.62 -4.64 6.06
CA GLY A 286 17.88 -3.20 6.09
C GLY A 286 16.65 -2.32 5.85
N LEU A 287 15.43 -2.82 6.06
CA LEU A 287 14.25 -1.94 6.13
C LEU A 287 14.36 -1.08 7.39
N VAL A 288 14.21 0.20 7.22
CA VAL A 288 14.19 1.20 8.30
C VAL A 288 12.95 2.07 8.15
N PHE A 289 12.49 2.62 9.26
CA PHE A 289 11.27 3.39 9.32
C PHE A 289 11.59 4.81 9.75
N ARG A 290 10.98 5.78 9.07
CA ARG A 290 11.04 7.18 9.46
C ARG A 290 10.13 7.45 10.66
N ASP A 291 10.38 8.57 11.33
CA ASP A 291 9.52 9.06 12.39
C ASP A 291 8.08 9.27 11.85
N LEU A 292 7.10 8.79 12.61
CA LEU A 292 5.67 8.95 12.28
C LEU A 292 5.29 10.43 12.09
N ALA A 293 5.86 11.35 12.89
CA ALA A 293 5.60 12.77 12.75
C ALA A 293 6.08 13.34 11.40
N ALA A 294 7.14 12.77 10.81
CA ALA A 294 7.57 13.14 9.46
C ALA A 294 6.55 12.67 8.40
N THR A 295 6.06 11.44 8.52
CA THR A 295 5.01 10.92 7.63
C THR A 295 3.73 11.76 7.71
N VAL A 296 3.28 12.08 8.93
CA VAL A 296 2.09 12.91 9.14
C VAL A 296 2.27 14.31 8.55
N ARG A 297 3.39 14.99 8.86
CA ARG A 297 3.69 16.35 8.39
C ARG A 297 3.68 16.45 6.87
N ASP A 298 4.38 15.52 6.22
CA ASP A 298 4.52 15.54 4.79
C ASP A 298 3.20 15.15 4.08
N THR A 299 2.41 14.24 4.69
CA THR A 299 1.06 13.90 4.20
C THR A 299 0.13 15.10 4.31
N LEU A 300 0.13 15.81 5.45
CA LEU A 300 -0.67 17.01 5.65
C LEU A 300 -0.27 18.13 4.67
N GLY A 301 1.03 18.35 4.49
CA GLY A 301 1.54 19.34 3.54
C GLY A 301 1.14 19.02 2.11
N TRP A 302 1.23 17.76 1.70
CA TRP A 302 0.76 17.35 0.39
C TRP A 302 -0.76 17.48 0.25
N ASP A 303 -1.52 17.06 1.25
CA ASP A 303 -2.97 17.11 1.22
C ASP A 303 -3.49 18.55 1.04
N ALA A 304 -2.84 19.53 1.66
CA ALA A 304 -3.14 20.95 1.50
C ALA A 304 -2.92 21.46 0.06
N THR A 305 -2.13 20.76 -0.76
CA THR A 305 -1.91 21.13 -2.17
C THR A 305 -2.90 20.48 -3.13
N ARG A 306 -3.71 19.54 -2.65
CA ARG A 306 -4.72 18.89 -3.49
C ARG A 306 -5.87 19.84 -3.78
N ALA A 307 -6.28 19.92 -5.04
CA ALA A 307 -7.56 20.50 -5.36
C ALA A 307 -8.68 19.67 -4.69
N ASP A 308 -9.71 20.31 -4.17
CA ASP A 308 -10.94 19.65 -3.67
C ASP A 308 -11.65 18.92 -4.81
N THR A 309 -11.12 17.78 -5.21
CA THR A 309 -11.76 16.92 -6.19
C THR A 309 -12.56 15.86 -5.45
N THR A 310 -13.87 15.95 -5.54
CA THR A 310 -14.81 14.95 -5.02
C THR A 310 -14.78 13.65 -5.84
N GLU A 311 -14.10 13.64 -7.00
CA GLU A 311 -13.99 12.46 -7.83
C GLU A 311 -12.93 11.49 -7.30
N PRO A 312 -13.28 10.20 -7.08
CA PRO A 312 -12.29 9.18 -6.77
C PRO A 312 -11.32 9.05 -7.96
N PRO A 313 -10.03 8.82 -7.70
CA PRO A 313 -9.09 8.54 -8.78
C PRO A 313 -9.58 7.32 -9.59
N ALA A 314 -9.47 7.38 -10.90
CA ALA A 314 -9.98 6.40 -11.87
C ALA A 314 -9.50 4.94 -11.66
N ARG A 315 -8.78 4.66 -10.59
CA ARG A 315 -8.25 3.35 -10.20
C ARG A 315 -8.57 2.92 -8.77
N ALA A 316 -9.35 3.68 -8.02
CA ALA A 316 -9.75 3.22 -6.70
C ALA A 316 -10.67 2.00 -6.87
N LEU A 317 -10.20 0.83 -6.47
CA LEU A 317 -11.03 -0.38 -6.33
C LEU A 317 -12.14 -0.17 -5.26
N GLN A 318 -12.06 0.93 -4.53
CA GLN A 318 -12.96 1.33 -3.46
C GLN A 318 -13.12 2.86 -3.46
N PRO A 319 -14.27 3.41 -2.99
CA PRO A 319 -14.44 4.83 -2.75
C PRO A 319 -13.35 5.36 -1.80
N ARG A 320 -13.12 6.68 -1.81
CA ARG A 320 -12.22 7.31 -0.84
C ARG A 320 -12.64 6.92 0.57
N ALA A 321 -11.66 6.54 1.39
CA ALA A 321 -11.92 6.15 2.75
C ALA A 321 -12.22 7.37 3.63
N GLY A 322 -13.06 7.15 4.65
CA GLY A 322 -13.39 8.13 5.68
C GLY A 322 -14.90 8.29 5.89
N LEU A 323 -15.28 8.69 7.10
CA LEU A 323 -16.65 9.07 7.42
C LEU A 323 -17.00 10.40 6.74
N ALA A 324 -18.20 10.48 6.18
CA ALA A 324 -18.80 11.75 5.82
C ALA A 324 -19.01 12.62 7.08
N PRO A 325 -18.79 13.94 7.03
CA PRO A 325 -18.93 14.80 8.21
C PRO A 325 -20.30 14.70 8.89
N GLU A 326 -21.36 14.60 8.11
CA GLU A 326 -22.74 14.47 8.60
C GLU A 326 -22.92 13.15 9.35
N ARG A 327 -22.34 12.08 8.81
CA ARG A 327 -22.38 10.74 9.41
C ARG A 327 -21.60 10.68 10.72
N GLU A 328 -20.45 11.34 10.81
CA GLU A 328 -19.69 11.46 12.05
C GLU A 328 -20.49 12.16 13.13
N VAL A 329 -21.14 13.30 12.81
CA VAL A 329 -22.01 14.03 13.74
C VAL A 329 -23.19 13.19 14.23
N GLU A 330 -23.81 12.41 13.35
CA GLU A 330 -24.91 11.51 13.74
C GLU A 330 -24.43 10.45 14.75
N LEU A 331 -23.29 9.81 14.46
CA LEU A 331 -22.73 8.76 15.32
C LEU A 331 -22.30 9.33 16.68
N LEU A 332 -21.66 10.49 16.73
CA LEU A 332 -21.30 11.15 17.99
C LEU A 332 -22.52 11.50 18.83
N ARG A 333 -23.59 12.03 18.22
CA ARG A 333 -24.86 12.28 18.93
C ARG A 333 -25.48 10.99 19.47
N ALA A 334 -25.50 9.93 18.68
CA ALA A 334 -26.02 8.63 19.12
C ALA A 334 -25.18 8.06 20.27
N TRP A 335 -23.86 8.21 20.21
CA TRP A 335 -22.96 7.78 21.28
C TRP A 335 -23.20 8.51 22.59
N HIS A 336 -23.28 9.85 22.57
CA HIS A 336 -23.53 10.65 23.77
C HIS A 336 -24.93 10.48 24.38
N ASN A 337 -25.92 10.06 23.58
CA ASN A 337 -27.27 9.81 24.04
C ASN A 337 -27.46 8.36 24.56
N ARG A 338 -26.43 7.51 24.56
CA ARG A 338 -26.50 6.19 25.20
C ARG A 338 -26.62 6.34 26.70
N LYS A 339 -27.64 5.68 27.27
CA LYS A 339 -27.87 5.61 28.71
C LYS A 339 -27.11 4.45 29.33
#